data_08ac26b98fc3f28d26b17921cd0b9315
#
_entry.id   08ac26b98fc3f28d26b17921cd0b9315
#
_cell.length_a   1.000
_cell.length_b   1.000
_cell.length_c   1.000
_cell.angle_alpha   90.00
_cell.angle_beta   90.00
_cell.angle_gamma   90.00
#
_symmetry.space_group_name_H-M   'P 1'
#
loop_
_entity.id
_entity.type
_entity.pdbx_description
1 polymer ?
#
loop_
_entity_poly.entity_id
_entity_poly.type
_entity_poly.pdbx_seq_one_letter_code
_entity_poly.pdbx_strand_id
1 'polypeptide(L)'
;MKKSKTFELKPFGKLSRGYLHHSTYFINIQHGAIRSSKTISSIVRWLKFIKTHHYDNFLMTGNTQTSLYRNVLKPMMAILDGLGISYDFRENKYIEIEGNICWLMGFNHEGMAGRIPGVTLGGWYADEVNTYPKTLVDLALDRLSEENSQAFWTLNPDNPYHYIYSEYIENEEKKSNEMVKVWNYTIWDNPNLSEQYIERTIARYPKGTLNYKRKILGLAAVAEGVIYSKFTEGLNTFDHTCPEYEDIKYDKYVLSTDYGPASVSVVGLFGIIKKLDGNEYHLLAEFYYDVNDPKNNGVQLSDKELVDGAIKLLTYHGKILKLAKWYTPHDAASLRAEIKKHKYRGKPIPQKPYTPDVLNDIQEIHTLFANSRFKISKECVNSIAQAQTYAWDEKARNQGEEKPLKTKNNDHCPDMWRAAILGTRSIVDNPFTESEDTYESYQME
;
A
#
# COMPACT_ATOMS: atom_id res chain seq x y z
N MET A 1 -50.36 8.52 -9.95
CA MET A 1 -49.83 7.43 -9.13
C MET A 1 -48.72 6.74 -9.92
N LYS A 2 -47.43 6.91 -9.53
CA LYS A 2 -46.32 6.13 -10.09
C LYS A 2 -46.48 4.69 -9.57
N LYS A 3 -46.68 3.73 -10.46
CA LYS A 3 -46.64 2.29 -10.10
C LYS A 3 -45.34 2.04 -9.34
N SER A 4 -45.42 1.60 -8.08
CA SER A 4 -44.28 1.11 -7.34
C SER A 4 -43.67 -0.04 -8.16
N LYS A 5 -42.41 0.10 -8.60
CA LYS A 5 -41.69 -1.04 -9.19
C LYS A 5 -41.54 -2.04 -8.06
N THR A 6 -42.27 -3.12 -8.11
CA THR A 6 -42.07 -4.29 -7.25
C THR A 6 -40.62 -4.69 -7.37
N PHE A 7 -39.90 -4.73 -6.25
CA PHE A 7 -38.52 -5.19 -6.23
C PHE A 7 -38.54 -6.70 -6.55
N GLU A 8 -37.86 -7.06 -7.64
CA GLU A 8 -37.70 -8.47 -8.03
C GLU A 8 -36.22 -8.84 -7.83
N LEU A 9 -35.96 -9.81 -6.95
CA LEU A 9 -34.61 -10.35 -6.74
C LEU A 9 -34.25 -11.23 -7.95
N LYS A 10 -33.31 -10.75 -8.77
CA LYS A 10 -32.84 -11.48 -9.94
C LYS A 10 -32.01 -12.71 -9.56
N PRO A 11 -31.99 -13.77 -10.40
CA PRO A 11 -31.20 -14.98 -10.12
C PRO A 11 -29.73 -14.71 -9.84
N PHE A 12 -29.16 -15.43 -8.90
CA PHE A 12 -27.72 -15.39 -8.60
C PHE A 12 -26.91 -16.37 -9.44
N GLY A 13 -25.73 -15.98 -9.86
CA GLY A 13 -24.72 -16.85 -10.46
C GLY A 13 -24.24 -17.94 -9.51
N LYS A 14 -23.53 -18.93 -10.04
CA LYS A 14 -23.03 -20.10 -9.29
C LYS A 14 -22.19 -19.67 -8.06
N LEU A 15 -21.29 -18.73 -8.25
CA LEU A 15 -20.39 -18.25 -7.18
C LEU A 15 -21.17 -17.55 -6.06
N SER A 16 -22.11 -16.65 -6.42
CA SER A 16 -22.97 -15.98 -5.43
C SER A 16 -23.86 -16.98 -4.67
N ARG A 17 -24.39 -18.00 -5.33
CA ARG A 17 -25.13 -19.08 -4.65
C ARG A 17 -24.24 -19.85 -3.67
N GLY A 18 -23.00 -20.17 -4.08
CA GLY A 18 -22.01 -20.76 -3.18
C GLY A 18 -21.75 -19.90 -1.94
N TYR A 19 -21.57 -18.60 -2.14
CA TYR A 19 -21.42 -17.64 -1.04
C TYR A 19 -22.63 -17.63 -0.09
N LEU A 20 -23.83 -17.58 -0.61
CA LEU A 20 -25.08 -17.56 0.19
C LEU A 20 -25.25 -18.80 1.08
N HIS A 21 -24.69 -19.94 0.67
CA HIS A 21 -24.81 -21.21 1.39
C HIS A 21 -23.61 -21.54 2.27
N HIS A 22 -22.40 -21.14 1.90
CA HIS A 22 -21.16 -21.61 2.51
C HIS A 22 -20.31 -20.50 3.16
N SER A 23 -20.82 -19.27 3.31
CA SER A 23 -20.13 -18.20 4.03
C SER A 23 -20.36 -18.33 5.54
N THR A 24 -19.70 -19.30 6.15
CA THR A 24 -19.81 -19.63 7.58
C THR A 24 -18.51 -19.40 8.36
N TYR A 25 -17.53 -18.79 7.73
CA TYR A 25 -16.24 -18.48 8.31
C TYR A 25 -16.31 -17.21 9.17
N PHE A 26 -15.33 -17.03 10.09
CA PHE A 26 -15.28 -15.82 10.90
C PHE A 26 -15.23 -14.56 10.03
N ILE A 27 -14.42 -14.56 8.96
CA ILE A 27 -14.37 -13.47 7.98
C ILE A 27 -14.70 -14.01 6.58
N ASN A 28 -15.77 -13.51 5.98
CA ASN A 28 -16.27 -13.90 4.68
C ASN A 28 -16.06 -12.76 3.68
N ILE A 29 -15.14 -12.90 2.73
CA ILE A 29 -14.70 -11.84 1.83
C ILE A 29 -15.22 -12.06 0.42
N GLN A 30 -16.01 -11.14 -0.12
CA GLN A 30 -16.32 -11.06 -1.54
C GLN A 30 -15.38 -10.04 -2.22
N HIS A 31 -14.40 -10.56 -2.90
CA HIS A 31 -13.41 -9.80 -3.65
C HIS A 31 -13.63 -9.92 -5.15
N GLY A 32 -13.49 -8.86 -5.92
CA GLY A 32 -13.53 -9.01 -7.38
C GLY A 32 -14.12 -7.87 -8.18
N ALA A 33 -14.40 -8.14 -9.44
CA ALA A 33 -14.79 -7.20 -10.49
C ALA A 33 -15.99 -6.31 -10.13
N ILE A 34 -16.07 -5.16 -10.78
CA ILE A 34 -17.26 -4.30 -10.67
C ILE A 34 -18.50 -5.00 -11.24
N ARG A 35 -19.68 -4.67 -10.71
CA ARG A 35 -20.96 -5.21 -11.16
C ARG A 35 -21.08 -6.76 -11.15
N SER A 36 -20.26 -7.45 -10.41
CA SER A 36 -20.21 -8.92 -10.33
C SER A 36 -21.23 -9.55 -9.36
N SER A 37 -22.23 -8.80 -8.90
CA SER A 37 -23.28 -9.18 -7.93
C SER A 37 -22.84 -9.24 -6.46
N LYS A 38 -21.61 -8.87 -6.11
CA LYS A 38 -21.10 -8.92 -4.72
C LYS A 38 -22.04 -8.23 -3.73
N THR A 39 -22.35 -6.96 -3.94
CA THR A 39 -23.14 -6.17 -2.99
C THR A 39 -24.53 -6.76 -2.75
N ILE A 40 -25.23 -7.19 -3.79
CA ILE A 40 -26.58 -7.76 -3.61
C ILE A 40 -26.53 -9.13 -2.92
N SER A 41 -25.60 -10.00 -3.30
CA SER A 41 -25.45 -11.31 -2.66
C SER A 41 -24.96 -11.17 -1.21
N SER A 42 -24.10 -10.20 -0.89
CA SER A 42 -23.70 -9.94 0.50
C SER A 42 -24.83 -9.41 1.36
N ILE A 43 -25.66 -8.49 0.83
CA ILE A 43 -26.86 -8.01 1.52
C ILE A 43 -27.81 -9.16 1.84
N VAL A 44 -28.13 -10.01 0.86
CA VAL A 44 -29.03 -11.16 1.08
C VAL A 44 -28.44 -12.14 2.12
N ARG A 45 -27.13 -12.38 2.05
CA ARG A 45 -26.46 -13.24 3.05
C ARG A 45 -26.47 -12.61 4.44
N TRP A 46 -26.24 -11.29 4.52
CA TRP A 46 -26.31 -10.54 5.75
C TRP A 46 -27.69 -10.58 6.39
N LEU A 47 -28.76 -10.34 5.62
CA LEU A 47 -30.13 -10.45 6.10
C LEU A 47 -30.46 -11.87 6.59
N LYS A 48 -29.99 -12.91 5.87
CA LYS A 48 -30.11 -14.30 6.32
C LYS A 48 -29.38 -14.51 7.65
N PHE A 49 -28.18 -13.93 7.82
CA PHE A 49 -27.40 -14.05 9.04
C PHE A 49 -28.11 -13.41 10.23
N ILE A 50 -28.56 -12.17 10.10
CA ILE A 50 -29.32 -11.47 11.16
C ILE A 50 -30.56 -12.26 11.57
N LYS A 51 -31.27 -12.83 10.59
CA LYS A 51 -32.50 -13.59 10.87
C LYS A 51 -32.26 -14.91 11.62
N THR A 52 -31.10 -15.51 11.43
CA THR A 52 -30.78 -16.83 12.02
C THR A 52 -29.94 -16.73 13.30
N HIS A 53 -29.42 -15.55 13.62
CA HIS A 53 -28.59 -15.29 14.80
C HIS A 53 -29.21 -14.15 15.60
N HIS A 54 -29.67 -14.46 16.80
CA HIS A 54 -30.34 -13.48 17.65
C HIS A 54 -29.34 -12.81 18.57
N TYR A 55 -28.68 -11.75 18.07
CA TYR A 55 -27.79 -10.90 18.83
C TYR A 55 -28.37 -9.51 18.96
N ASP A 56 -28.09 -8.84 20.07
CA ASP A 56 -28.63 -7.50 20.32
C ASP A 56 -28.05 -6.44 19.36
N ASN A 57 -26.78 -6.61 18.94
CA ASN A 57 -26.08 -5.58 18.22
C ASN A 57 -25.27 -6.14 17.04
N PHE A 58 -25.36 -5.44 15.92
CA PHE A 58 -24.61 -5.65 14.71
C PHE A 58 -23.99 -4.32 14.25
N LEU A 59 -22.95 -4.39 13.41
CA LEU A 59 -22.31 -3.23 12.82
C LEU A 59 -22.39 -3.27 11.30
N MET A 60 -22.75 -2.17 10.67
CA MET A 60 -22.67 -2.00 9.22
C MET A 60 -21.84 -0.76 8.89
N THR A 61 -20.81 -0.94 8.07
CA THR A 61 -19.88 0.13 7.73
C THR A 61 -19.73 0.31 6.22
N GLY A 62 -19.44 1.56 5.82
CA GLY A 62 -18.99 1.94 4.49
C GLY A 62 -17.86 2.93 4.61
N ASN A 63 -17.21 3.32 3.52
CA ASN A 63 -16.21 4.38 3.56
C ASN A 63 -16.78 5.66 4.20
N THR A 64 -17.98 6.04 3.80
CA THR A 64 -18.77 7.12 4.45
C THR A 64 -20.19 6.63 4.72
N GLN A 65 -20.90 7.27 5.66
CA GLN A 65 -22.31 6.93 5.88
C GLN A 65 -23.16 7.17 4.63
N THR A 66 -22.86 8.18 3.85
CA THR A 66 -23.54 8.46 2.57
C THR A 66 -23.30 7.33 1.55
N SER A 67 -22.07 6.82 1.44
CA SER A 67 -21.78 5.69 0.54
C SER A 67 -22.45 4.40 1.02
N LEU A 68 -22.44 4.13 2.33
CA LEU A 68 -23.14 3.01 2.95
C LEU A 68 -24.64 3.07 2.64
N TYR A 69 -25.25 4.23 2.85
CA TYR A 69 -26.67 4.42 2.53
C TYR A 69 -26.98 4.14 1.06
N ARG A 70 -26.23 4.75 0.16
CA ARG A 70 -26.47 4.64 -1.29
C ARG A 70 -26.22 3.22 -1.83
N ASN A 71 -25.13 2.61 -1.40
CA ASN A 71 -24.66 1.36 -1.98
C ASN A 71 -25.30 0.13 -1.34
N VAL A 72 -25.59 0.19 -0.04
CA VAL A 72 -26.02 -0.98 0.76
C VAL A 72 -27.43 -0.79 1.34
N LEU A 73 -27.66 0.26 2.13
CA LEU A 73 -28.91 0.38 2.86
C LEU A 73 -30.12 0.58 1.94
N LYS A 74 -30.03 1.44 0.93
CA LYS A 74 -31.10 1.66 -0.02
C LYS A 74 -31.51 0.40 -0.80
N PRO A 75 -30.60 -0.40 -1.37
CA PRO A 75 -30.93 -1.71 -1.93
C PRO A 75 -31.48 -2.69 -0.88
N MET A 76 -30.92 -2.70 0.33
CA MET A 76 -31.36 -3.58 1.42
C MET A 76 -32.81 -3.30 1.83
N MET A 77 -33.17 -2.03 2.04
CA MET A 77 -34.54 -1.64 2.35
C MET A 77 -35.52 -2.04 1.24
N ALA A 78 -35.12 -1.90 -0.03
CA ALA A 78 -35.95 -2.37 -1.14
C ALA A 78 -36.16 -3.90 -1.15
N ILE A 79 -35.15 -4.66 -0.70
CA ILE A 79 -35.29 -6.11 -0.51
C ILE A 79 -36.25 -6.42 0.66
N LEU A 80 -36.09 -5.74 1.79
CA LEU A 80 -36.94 -5.90 2.98
C LEU A 80 -38.40 -5.59 2.65
N ASP A 81 -38.66 -4.46 1.95
CA ASP A 81 -39.99 -4.08 1.46
C ASP A 81 -40.60 -5.16 0.56
N GLY A 82 -39.80 -5.68 -0.38
CA GLY A 82 -40.25 -6.74 -1.31
C GLY A 82 -40.52 -8.08 -0.62
N LEU A 83 -39.90 -8.36 0.50
CA LEU A 83 -40.11 -9.55 1.31
C LEU A 83 -41.16 -9.36 2.41
N GLY A 84 -41.70 -8.15 2.59
CA GLY A 84 -42.63 -7.83 3.67
C GLY A 84 -42.00 -7.88 5.07
N ILE A 85 -40.69 -7.70 5.18
CA ILE A 85 -39.96 -7.69 6.45
C ILE A 85 -39.97 -6.27 7.01
N SER A 86 -40.44 -6.11 8.23
CA SER A 86 -40.50 -4.81 8.90
C SER A 86 -39.12 -4.36 9.39
N TYR A 87 -38.85 -3.06 9.30
CA TYR A 87 -37.63 -2.44 9.81
C TYR A 87 -37.90 -1.02 10.28
N ASP A 88 -37.10 -0.52 11.24
CA ASP A 88 -37.04 0.91 11.63
C ASP A 88 -35.68 1.47 11.24
N PHE A 89 -35.71 2.51 10.40
CA PHE A 89 -34.47 3.15 9.93
C PHE A 89 -34.32 4.53 10.58
N ARG A 90 -33.25 4.71 11.33
CA ARG A 90 -32.81 5.97 11.92
C ARG A 90 -31.57 6.47 11.22
N GLU A 91 -31.75 7.46 10.37
CA GLU A 91 -30.68 8.03 9.54
C GLU A 91 -29.44 8.36 10.39
N ASN A 92 -28.28 7.94 9.88
CA ASN A 92 -26.97 8.11 10.50
C ASN A 92 -26.79 7.50 11.91
N LYS A 93 -27.68 6.62 12.33
CA LYS A 93 -27.60 5.95 13.64
C LYS A 93 -27.64 4.42 13.49
N TYR A 94 -28.78 3.88 13.17
CA TYR A 94 -28.97 2.43 13.04
C TYR A 94 -30.13 2.10 12.09
N ILE A 95 -30.16 0.85 11.68
CA ILE A 95 -31.37 0.20 11.15
C ILE A 95 -31.69 -0.99 12.05
N GLU A 96 -32.91 -1.06 12.54
CA GLU A 96 -33.44 -2.19 13.30
C GLU A 96 -34.22 -3.10 12.36
N ILE A 97 -33.92 -4.39 12.36
CA ILE A 97 -34.56 -5.40 11.50
C ILE A 97 -35.00 -6.56 12.39
N GLU A 98 -36.31 -6.77 12.50
CA GLU A 98 -36.89 -7.83 13.36
C GLU A 98 -36.30 -7.84 14.80
N GLY A 99 -36.10 -6.67 15.40
CA GLY A 99 -35.56 -6.50 16.75
C GLY A 99 -34.03 -6.48 16.85
N ASN A 100 -33.30 -6.73 15.76
CA ASN A 100 -31.83 -6.71 15.74
C ASN A 100 -31.32 -5.32 15.32
N ILE A 101 -30.49 -4.69 16.14
CA ILE A 101 -29.97 -3.34 15.89
C ILE A 101 -28.67 -3.43 15.08
N CYS A 102 -28.66 -2.84 13.90
CA CYS A 102 -27.47 -2.69 13.06
C CYS A 102 -26.98 -1.24 13.11
N TRP A 103 -25.90 -0.98 13.84
CA TRP A 103 -25.27 0.35 13.94
C TRP A 103 -24.64 0.75 12.61
N LEU A 104 -24.81 2.01 12.20
CA LEU A 104 -24.37 2.51 10.88
C LEU A 104 -23.20 3.48 11.04
N MET A 105 -22.07 3.19 10.38
CA MET A 105 -20.88 4.05 10.49
C MET A 105 -20.14 4.23 9.17
N GLY A 106 -19.46 5.38 9.04
CA GLY A 106 -18.45 5.61 8.02
C GLY A 106 -17.05 5.38 8.60
N PHE A 107 -16.21 4.62 7.90
CA PHE A 107 -14.84 4.27 8.30
C PHE A 107 -13.78 4.94 7.41
N ASN A 108 -13.87 6.27 7.26
CA ASN A 108 -13.02 7.03 6.32
C ASN A 108 -11.76 7.64 6.94
N HIS A 109 -11.64 7.69 8.27
CA HIS A 109 -10.47 8.19 8.97
C HIS A 109 -10.38 7.65 10.41
N GLU A 110 -9.19 7.59 10.98
CA GLU A 110 -8.92 6.99 12.30
C GLU A 110 -9.68 7.66 13.47
N GLY A 111 -9.98 8.94 13.37
CA GLY A 111 -10.79 9.67 14.36
C GLY A 111 -12.20 9.11 14.57
N MET A 112 -12.64 8.15 13.74
CA MET A 112 -13.91 7.44 13.94
C MET A 112 -13.83 6.34 14.99
N ALA A 113 -12.63 5.94 15.45
CA ALA A 113 -12.44 4.88 16.43
C ALA A 113 -13.25 5.07 17.71
N GLY A 114 -13.28 6.28 18.25
CA GLY A 114 -14.07 6.62 19.44
C GLY A 114 -15.59 6.59 19.28
N ARG A 115 -16.08 6.42 18.04
CA ARG A 115 -17.52 6.34 17.74
C ARG A 115 -18.02 4.91 17.55
N ILE A 116 -17.12 3.93 17.46
CA ILE A 116 -17.52 2.52 17.40
C ILE A 116 -18.21 2.19 18.72
N PRO A 117 -19.44 1.65 18.67
CA PRO A 117 -20.18 1.34 19.88
C PRO A 117 -19.36 0.46 20.84
N GLY A 118 -19.34 0.79 22.12
CA GLY A 118 -18.67 0.01 23.16
C GLY A 118 -19.42 -1.26 23.53
N VAL A 119 -20.13 -1.88 22.59
CA VAL A 119 -20.98 -3.06 22.77
C VAL A 119 -20.35 -4.28 22.08
N THR A 120 -20.71 -5.44 22.55
CA THR A 120 -20.40 -6.72 21.90
C THR A 120 -21.23 -6.82 20.61
N LEU A 121 -20.60 -7.25 19.54
CA LEU A 121 -21.21 -7.40 18.22
C LEU A 121 -21.37 -8.87 17.86
N GLY A 122 -22.55 -9.24 17.39
CA GLY A 122 -22.79 -10.56 16.81
C GLY A 122 -22.39 -10.66 15.33
N GLY A 123 -22.23 -9.54 14.64
CA GLY A 123 -21.79 -9.54 13.26
C GLY A 123 -21.39 -8.16 12.75
N TRP A 124 -20.56 -8.18 11.70
CA TRP A 124 -20.10 -6.96 11.03
C TRP A 124 -20.18 -7.07 9.50
N TYR A 125 -20.91 -6.14 8.90
CA TYR A 125 -20.95 -5.95 7.45
C TYR A 125 -20.08 -4.76 7.05
N ALA A 126 -19.13 -4.96 6.14
CA ALA A 126 -18.25 -3.91 5.65
C ALA A 126 -18.29 -3.80 4.12
N ASP A 127 -18.70 -2.64 3.60
CA ASP A 127 -18.71 -2.34 2.17
C ASP A 127 -17.45 -1.57 1.77
N GLU A 128 -16.71 -2.07 0.78
CA GLU A 128 -15.42 -1.50 0.33
C GLU A 128 -14.37 -1.44 1.45
N VAL A 129 -14.20 -2.53 2.20
CA VAL A 129 -13.33 -2.60 3.38
C VAL A 129 -11.87 -2.18 3.13
N ASN A 130 -11.37 -2.32 1.89
CA ASN A 130 -10.05 -1.83 1.48
C ASN A 130 -9.90 -0.31 1.52
N THR A 131 -10.98 0.43 1.77
CA THR A 131 -10.93 1.90 1.94
C THR A 131 -10.81 2.34 3.40
N TYR A 132 -10.78 1.39 4.34
CA TYR A 132 -10.76 1.68 5.77
C TYR A 132 -9.34 1.73 6.32
N PRO A 133 -9.07 2.62 7.29
CA PRO A 133 -7.86 2.51 8.11
C PRO A 133 -7.80 1.16 8.83
N LYS A 134 -6.60 0.55 8.87
CA LYS A 134 -6.39 -0.75 9.54
C LYS A 134 -6.86 -0.76 11.00
N THR A 135 -6.58 0.33 11.73
CA THR A 135 -6.98 0.49 13.15
C THR A 135 -8.48 0.34 13.36
N LEU A 136 -9.32 0.81 12.41
CA LEU A 136 -10.77 0.66 12.51
C LEU A 136 -11.23 -0.77 12.19
N VAL A 137 -10.54 -1.44 11.29
CA VAL A 137 -10.80 -2.85 10.98
C VAL A 137 -10.48 -3.74 12.18
N ASP A 138 -9.31 -3.55 12.78
CA ASP A 138 -8.88 -4.29 13.96
C ASP A 138 -9.87 -4.06 15.13
N LEU A 139 -10.24 -2.79 15.39
CA LEU A 139 -11.17 -2.46 16.45
C LEU A 139 -12.58 -3.04 16.23
N ALA A 140 -13.06 -3.09 15.00
CA ALA A 140 -14.35 -3.71 14.69
C ALA A 140 -14.31 -5.23 14.86
N LEU A 141 -13.21 -5.88 14.49
CA LEU A 141 -13.00 -7.32 14.72
C LEU A 141 -12.92 -7.66 16.20
N ASP A 142 -12.26 -6.82 17.02
CA ASP A 142 -12.18 -7.00 18.48
C ASP A 142 -13.56 -6.95 19.17
N ARG A 143 -14.54 -6.31 18.55
CA ARG A 143 -15.93 -6.26 19.05
C ARG A 143 -16.77 -7.49 18.67
N LEU A 144 -16.29 -8.32 17.74
CA LEU A 144 -16.96 -9.57 17.35
C LEU A 144 -16.66 -10.66 18.39
N SER A 145 -17.28 -10.60 19.53
CA SER A 145 -17.02 -11.52 20.65
C SER A 145 -18.22 -12.38 21.05
N GLU A 146 -19.35 -12.29 20.32
CA GLU A 146 -20.44 -13.25 20.46
C GLU A 146 -20.05 -14.61 19.86
N GLU A 147 -20.61 -15.68 20.41
CA GLU A 147 -20.41 -17.03 19.88
C GLU A 147 -20.93 -17.10 18.42
N ASN A 148 -20.12 -17.65 17.51
CA ASN A 148 -20.43 -17.72 16.06
C ASN A 148 -20.60 -16.34 15.37
N SER A 149 -20.04 -15.27 15.94
CA SER A 149 -20.00 -13.97 15.25
C SER A 149 -19.25 -14.06 13.94
N GLN A 150 -19.69 -13.26 12.95
CA GLN A 150 -19.11 -13.28 11.60
C GLN A 150 -18.96 -11.88 11.01
N ALA A 151 -17.91 -11.71 10.22
CA ALA A 151 -17.71 -10.53 9.37
C ALA A 151 -18.01 -10.86 7.89
N PHE A 152 -18.71 -9.96 7.22
CA PHE A 152 -19.06 -10.03 5.79
C PHE A 152 -18.51 -8.81 5.08
N TRP A 153 -17.44 -9.00 4.33
CA TRP A 153 -16.72 -7.92 3.66
C TRP A 153 -16.91 -7.94 2.15
N THR A 154 -17.08 -6.77 1.57
CA THR A 154 -16.99 -6.58 0.12
C THR A 154 -15.83 -5.67 -0.20
N LEU A 155 -15.12 -5.92 -1.28
CA LEU A 155 -14.14 -5.00 -1.84
C LEU A 155 -13.93 -5.20 -3.34
N ASN A 156 -13.50 -4.11 -3.98
CA ASN A 156 -13.00 -4.14 -5.34
C ASN A 156 -11.48 -4.31 -5.31
N PRO A 157 -10.89 -4.98 -6.32
CA PRO A 157 -9.45 -5.14 -6.37
C PRO A 157 -8.70 -3.83 -6.40
N ASP A 158 -7.62 -3.78 -5.65
CA ASP A 158 -6.76 -2.62 -5.53
C ASP A 158 -5.29 -3.02 -5.62
N ASN A 159 -4.40 -2.25 -5.00
CA ASN A 159 -2.99 -2.55 -4.90
C ASN A 159 -2.78 -3.83 -4.07
N PRO A 160 -2.07 -4.86 -4.57
CA PRO A 160 -1.82 -6.11 -3.85
C PRO A 160 -0.99 -5.91 -2.56
N TYR A 161 -0.29 -4.77 -2.41
CA TYR A 161 0.46 -4.45 -1.17
C TYR A 161 -0.39 -3.81 -0.07
N HIS A 162 -1.69 -3.61 -0.30
CA HIS A 162 -2.58 -3.13 0.74
C HIS A 162 -2.73 -4.19 1.84
N TYR A 163 -2.79 -3.79 3.13
CA TYR A 163 -2.82 -4.70 4.28
C TYR A 163 -3.94 -5.76 4.22
N ILE A 164 -5.07 -5.45 3.57
CA ILE A 164 -6.17 -6.41 3.38
C ILE A 164 -5.71 -7.67 2.63
N TYR A 165 -4.77 -7.53 1.67
CA TYR A 165 -4.24 -8.68 0.93
C TYR A 165 -3.29 -9.49 1.79
N SER A 166 -2.27 -8.86 2.34
CA SER A 166 -1.24 -9.55 3.13
C SER A 166 -1.78 -10.18 4.42
N GLU A 167 -2.74 -9.51 5.09
CA GLU A 167 -3.24 -9.98 6.37
C GLU A 167 -4.47 -10.89 6.28
N TYR A 168 -5.23 -10.84 5.17
CA TYR A 168 -6.48 -11.59 5.05
C TYR A 168 -6.60 -12.38 3.75
N ILE A 169 -6.51 -11.73 2.56
CA ILE A 169 -6.83 -12.38 1.28
C ILE A 169 -5.77 -13.39 0.87
N GLU A 170 -4.50 -13.11 1.12
CA GLU A 170 -3.34 -13.95 0.75
C GLU A 170 -2.72 -14.67 1.96
N ASN A 171 -3.29 -14.49 3.16
CA ASN A 171 -2.79 -15.12 4.37
C ASN A 171 -3.21 -16.59 4.44
N GLU A 172 -2.30 -17.47 4.07
CA GLU A 172 -2.55 -18.92 3.99
C GLU A 172 -2.80 -19.54 5.36
N GLU A 173 -2.22 -19.01 6.44
CA GLU A 173 -2.48 -19.48 7.81
C GLU A 173 -3.94 -19.23 8.21
N LYS A 174 -4.45 -18.02 8.00
CA LYS A 174 -5.85 -17.69 8.31
C LYS A 174 -6.84 -18.46 7.45
N LYS A 175 -6.47 -18.80 6.22
CA LYS A 175 -7.29 -19.63 5.33
C LYS A 175 -7.31 -21.09 5.79
N SER A 176 -6.14 -21.65 6.13
CA SER A 176 -6.03 -23.05 6.57
C SER A 176 -6.72 -23.30 7.92
N ASN A 177 -6.73 -22.30 8.80
CA ASN A 177 -7.42 -22.32 10.10
C ASN A 177 -8.93 -21.99 10.00
N GLU A 178 -9.46 -21.94 8.78
CA GLU A 178 -10.87 -21.63 8.51
C GLU A 178 -11.35 -20.27 9.07
N MET A 179 -10.44 -19.37 9.39
CA MET A 179 -10.80 -18.03 9.86
C MET A 179 -11.28 -17.12 8.72
N VAL A 180 -10.71 -17.28 7.52
CA VAL A 180 -11.00 -16.41 6.36
C VAL A 180 -11.37 -17.24 5.15
N LYS A 181 -12.46 -16.86 4.50
CA LYS A 181 -12.83 -17.38 3.17
C LYS A 181 -12.99 -16.27 2.18
N VAL A 182 -12.35 -16.42 1.02
CA VAL A 182 -12.41 -15.45 -0.09
C VAL A 182 -13.17 -16.04 -1.26
N TRP A 183 -14.12 -15.27 -1.79
CA TRP A 183 -14.82 -15.53 -3.03
C TRP A 183 -14.39 -14.51 -4.07
N ASN A 184 -13.66 -14.96 -5.10
CA ASN A 184 -13.13 -14.09 -6.15
C ASN A 184 -14.09 -14.02 -7.32
N TYR A 185 -14.60 -12.82 -7.59
CA TYR A 185 -15.61 -12.55 -8.62
C TYR A 185 -15.00 -11.90 -9.86
N THR A 186 -15.37 -12.40 -11.01
CA THR A 186 -15.17 -11.77 -12.31
C THR A 186 -16.45 -11.06 -12.76
N ILE A 187 -16.40 -10.28 -13.85
CA ILE A 187 -17.60 -9.63 -14.40
C ILE A 187 -18.65 -10.65 -14.89
N TRP A 188 -18.21 -11.86 -15.29
CA TRP A 188 -19.08 -12.92 -15.81
C TRP A 188 -19.85 -13.69 -14.71
N ASP A 189 -19.50 -13.51 -13.45
CA ASP A 189 -20.20 -14.16 -12.34
C ASP A 189 -21.58 -13.55 -12.05
N ASN A 190 -21.92 -12.45 -12.73
CA ASN A 190 -23.24 -11.83 -12.68
C ASN A 190 -24.08 -12.22 -13.92
N PRO A 191 -25.00 -13.19 -13.81
CA PRO A 191 -25.82 -13.64 -14.93
C PRO A 191 -26.83 -12.60 -15.42
N ASN A 192 -26.99 -11.48 -14.69
CA ASN A 192 -27.97 -10.45 -15.01
C ASN A 192 -27.38 -9.29 -15.84
N LEU A 193 -26.10 -9.37 -16.20
CA LEU A 193 -25.49 -8.43 -17.15
C LEU A 193 -25.78 -8.88 -18.58
N SER A 194 -26.19 -7.94 -19.44
CA SER A 194 -26.30 -8.22 -20.87
C SER A 194 -24.93 -8.36 -21.51
N GLU A 195 -24.83 -9.21 -22.54
CA GLU A 195 -23.60 -9.34 -23.33
C GLU A 195 -23.11 -7.98 -23.84
N GLN A 196 -24.03 -7.15 -24.33
CA GLN A 196 -23.71 -5.79 -24.80
C GLN A 196 -23.08 -4.92 -23.69
N TYR A 197 -23.50 -5.08 -22.41
CA TYR A 197 -22.88 -4.35 -21.31
C TYR A 197 -21.45 -4.85 -21.06
N ILE A 198 -21.23 -6.15 -21.08
CA ILE A 198 -19.92 -6.76 -20.89
C ILE A 198 -18.98 -6.34 -22.02
N GLU A 199 -19.40 -6.41 -23.27
CA GLU A 199 -18.61 -5.99 -24.44
C GLU A 199 -18.20 -4.51 -24.35
N ARG A 200 -19.15 -3.62 -24.06
CA ARG A 200 -18.86 -2.19 -23.87
C ARG A 200 -17.88 -1.95 -22.71
N THR A 201 -17.98 -2.73 -21.65
CA THR A 201 -17.09 -2.59 -20.51
C THR A 201 -15.70 -3.08 -20.84
N ILE A 202 -15.56 -4.18 -21.60
CA ILE A 202 -14.28 -4.68 -22.10
C ILE A 202 -13.66 -3.71 -23.10
N ALA A 203 -14.46 -3.12 -24.00
CA ALA A 203 -13.98 -2.10 -24.93
C ALA A 203 -13.44 -0.85 -24.20
N ARG A 204 -14.10 -0.46 -23.09
CA ARG A 204 -13.63 0.63 -22.23
C ARG A 204 -12.37 0.30 -21.45
N TYR A 205 -12.16 -0.96 -21.11
CA TYR A 205 -11.01 -1.47 -20.35
C TYR A 205 -10.34 -2.59 -21.13
N PRO A 206 -9.48 -2.28 -22.13
CA PRO A 206 -8.90 -3.27 -23.04
C PRO A 206 -8.07 -4.32 -22.29
N LYS A 207 -8.01 -5.53 -22.87
CA LYS A 207 -7.16 -6.61 -22.37
C LYS A 207 -5.71 -6.16 -22.22
N GLY A 208 -5.05 -6.59 -21.16
CA GLY A 208 -3.67 -6.21 -20.84
C GLY A 208 -3.56 -4.99 -19.92
N THR A 209 -4.59 -4.16 -19.80
CA THR A 209 -4.57 -2.97 -18.94
C THR A 209 -4.83 -3.32 -17.47
N LEU A 210 -4.37 -2.46 -16.55
CA LEU A 210 -4.67 -2.56 -15.13
C LEU A 210 -6.18 -2.60 -14.87
N ASN A 211 -6.90 -1.72 -15.55
CA ASN A 211 -8.35 -1.64 -15.41
C ASN A 211 -9.04 -2.92 -15.86
N TYR A 212 -8.52 -3.62 -16.88
CA TYR A 212 -9.01 -4.93 -17.27
C TYR A 212 -8.80 -5.96 -16.15
N LYS A 213 -7.58 -6.02 -15.60
CA LYS A 213 -7.27 -6.94 -14.49
C LYS A 213 -8.18 -6.69 -13.30
N ARG A 214 -8.29 -5.45 -12.83
CA ARG A 214 -9.08 -5.09 -11.66
C ARG A 214 -10.59 -5.16 -11.89
N LYS A 215 -11.10 -4.51 -12.94
CA LYS A 215 -12.53 -4.29 -13.15
C LYS A 215 -13.25 -5.42 -13.88
N ILE A 216 -12.53 -6.21 -14.68
CA ILE A 216 -13.08 -7.32 -15.46
C ILE A 216 -12.74 -8.66 -14.80
N LEU A 217 -11.45 -8.92 -14.57
CA LEU A 217 -10.99 -10.18 -14.01
C LEU A 217 -11.12 -10.25 -12.47
N GLY A 218 -11.31 -9.11 -11.81
CA GLY A 218 -11.41 -9.08 -10.35
C GLY A 218 -10.08 -9.37 -9.64
N LEU A 219 -8.95 -9.12 -10.27
CA LEU A 219 -7.62 -9.39 -9.73
C LEU A 219 -6.98 -8.15 -9.13
N ALA A 220 -6.36 -8.28 -7.96
CA ALA A 220 -5.43 -7.27 -7.50
C ALA A 220 -4.29 -7.13 -8.51
N ALA A 221 -3.89 -5.92 -8.80
CA ALA A 221 -2.82 -5.66 -9.75
C ALA A 221 -2.21 -4.29 -9.52
N VAL A 222 -0.93 -4.14 -9.88
CA VAL A 222 -0.22 -2.87 -9.85
C VAL A 222 -0.54 -2.06 -11.11
N ALA A 223 -0.52 -0.74 -11.00
CA ALA A 223 -0.86 0.16 -12.11
C ALA A 223 0.10 0.02 -13.30
N GLU A 224 -0.45 -0.05 -14.49
CA GLU A 224 0.30 0.30 -15.71
C GLU A 224 0.52 1.81 -15.70
N GLY A 225 1.74 2.23 -15.80
CA GLY A 225 2.14 3.60 -15.52
C GLY A 225 3.13 3.63 -14.38
N VAL A 226 3.46 2.45 -13.82
CA VAL A 226 4.60 2.31 -12.91
C VAL A 226 5.83 2.84 -13.66
N ILE A 227 6.46 3.80 -13.04
CA ILE A 227 7.64 4.47 -13.58
C ILE A 227 8.76 3.45 -13.81
N TYR A 228 9.00 2.58 -12.83
CA TYR A 228 10.03 1.54 -12.92
C TYR A 228 9.48 0.21 -13.43
N SER A 229 8.82 0.22 -14.59
CA SER A 229 8.17 -0.96 -15.19
C SER A 229 9.14 -2.12 -15.51
N LYS A 230 10.45 -1.85 -15.53
CA LYS A 230 11.50 -2.87 -15.71
C LYS A 230 12.01 -3.47 -14.40
N PHE A 231 11.59 -2.93 -13.27
CA PHE A 231 11.90 -3.55 -11.99
C PHE A 231 11.20 -4.90 -11.88
N THR A 232 11.96 -5.94 -11.60
CA THR A 232 11.48 -7.28 -11.30
C THR A 232 12.20 -7.82 -10.07
N GLU A 233 11.49 -8.41 -9.12
CA GLU A 233 12.13 -8.91 -7.90
C GLU A 233 13.20 -9.95 -8.20
N GLY A 234 12.99 -10.83 -9.17
CA GLY A 234 13.95 -11.87 -9.53
C GLY A 234 15.31 -11.35 -10.02
N LEU A 235 15.35 -10.17 -10.65
CA LEU A 235 16.59 -9.60 -11.22
C LEU A 235 17.14 -8.43 -10.42
N ASN A 236 16.25 -7.66 -9.77
CA ASN A 236 16.61 -6.41 -9.13
C ASN A 236 16.58 -6.47 -7.60
N THR A 237 16.39 -7.65 -7.01
CA THR A 237 16.61 -7.84 -5.58
C THR A 237 17.69 -8.85 -5.30
N PHE A 238 18.26 -8.82 -4.10
CA PHE A 238 19.24 -9.78 -3.66
C PHE A 238 19.08 -10.07 -2.17
N ASP A 239 19.54 -11.28 -1.81
CA ASP A 239 19.63 -11.71 -0.42
C ASP A 239 21.12 -11.79 -0.06
N HIS A 240 21.55 -10.98 0.89
CA HIS A 240 22.94 -10.92 1.32
C HIS A 240 23.45 -12.24 1.94
N THR A 241 22.54 -13.14 2.36
CA THR A 241 22.90 -14.46 2.89
C THR A 241 23.24 -15.46 1.78
N CYS A 242 22.95 -15.12 0.51
CA CYS A 242 23.37 -15.95 -0.61
C CYS A 242 24.88 -15.82 -0.85
N PRO A 243 25.61 -16.94 -1.10
CA PRO A 243 27.07 -16.92 -1.27
C PRO A 243 27.57 -15.93 -2.32
N GLU A 244 26.81 -15.72 -3.39
CA GLU A 244 27.15 -14.77 -4.46
C GLU A 244 27.14 -13.31 -4.02
N TYR A 245 26.46 -12.97 -2.92
CA TYR A 245 26.35 -11.62 -2.37
C TYR A 245 27.11 -11.41 -1.06
N GLU A 246 27.50 -12.49 -0.36
CA GLU A 246 28.18 -12.43 0.94
C GLU A 246 29.58 -11.77 0.84
N ASP A 247 30.32 -12.04 -0.23
CA ASP A 247 31.70 -11.61 -0.43
C ASP A 247 31.87 -10.43 -1.39
N ILE A 248 30.77 -9.76 -1.78
CA ILE A 248 30.86 -8.60 -2.68
C ILE A 248 31.69 -7.49 -2.03
N LYS A 249 32.72 -7.05 -2.78
CA LYS A 249 33.51 -5.87 -2.42
C LYS A 249 32.95 -4.64 -3.11
N TYR A 250 32.54 -3.69 -2.30
CA TYR A 250 32.07 -2.39 -2.79
C TYR A 250 33.23 -1.37 -2.78
N ASP A 251 33.37 -0.62 -3.87
CA ASP A 251 34.39 0.42 -3.98
C ASP A 251 34.07 1.61 -3.06
N LYS A 252 32.80 1.93 -2.90
CA LYS A 252 32.33 3.03 -2.04
C LYS A 252 31.00 2.67 -1.35
N TYR A 253 30.82 3.26 -0.13
CA TYR A 253 29.55 3.26 0.57
C TYR A 253 29.07 4.69 0.73
N VAL A 254 27.80 4.92 0.43
CA VAL A 254 27.18 6.24 0.61
C VAL A 254 25.85 6.10 1.35
N LEU A 255 25.50 7.15 2.10
CA LEU A 255 24.14 7.33 2.60
C LEU A 255 23.40 8.32 1.72
N SER A 256 22.12 8.14 1.62
CA SER A 256 21.21 9.08 0.95
C SER A 256 19.91 9.20 1.71
N THR A 257 19.32 10.39 1.70
CA THR A 257 18.12 10.69 2.49
C THR A 257 17.08 11.36 1.61
N ASP A 258 15.82 10.92 1.74
CA ASP A 258 14.65 11.76 1.51
C ASP A 258 14.11 12.21 2.88
N TYR A 259 13.91 13.52 3.04
CA TYR A 259 13.66 14.14 4.33
C TYR A 259 12.30 14.80 4.40
N GLY A 260 11.38 14.19 5.15
CA GLY A 260 10.03 14.68 5.39
C GLY A 260 9.71 14.66 6.89
N PRO A 261 10.09 15.72 7.68
CA PRO A 261 9.96 15.69 9.14
C PRO A 261 8.51 15.55 9.62
N ALA A 262 7.54 16.02 8.86
CA ALA A 262 6.11 15.92 9.17
C ALA A 262 5.39 14.77 8.44
N SER A 263 6.13 13.93 7.70
CA SER A 263 5.59 12.85 6.90
C SER A 263 6.48 11.61 6.98
N VAL A 264 7.11 11.24 5.87
CA VAL A 264 8.05 10.12 5.80
C VAL A 264 9.47 10.64 5.69
N SER A 265 10.39 10.04 6.43
CA SER A 265 11.83 10.22 6.26
C SER A 265 12.48 8.87 5.97
N VAL A 266 13.30 8.82 4.93
CA VAL A 266 13.98 7.59 4.50
C VAL A 266 15.47 7.84 4.40
N VAL A 267 16.29 6.93 4.92
CA VAL A 267 17.73 6.89 4.68
C VAL A 267 18.12 5.54 4.12
N GLY A 268 18.82 5.53 3.00
CA GLY A 268 19.37 4.32 2.38
C GLY A 268 20.89 4.25 2.49
N LEU A 269 21.39 3.05 2.76
CA LEU A 269 22.80 2.71 2.66
C LEU A 269 23.05 2.04 1.32
N PHE A 270 23.94 2.62 0.52
CA PHE A 270 24.29 2.07 -0.80
C PHE A 270 25.74 1.58 -0.83
N GLY A 271 25.93 0.42 -1.44
CA GLY A 271 27.23 -0.05 -1.93
C GLY A 271 27.34 0.20 -3.43
N ILE A 272 28.48 0.70 -3.87
CA ILE A 272 28.75 1.05 -5.27
C ILE A 272 29.90 0.19 -5.75
N ILE A 273 29.71 -0.45 -6.91
CA ILE A 273 30.72 -1.24 -7.62
C ILE A 273 31.05 -0.52 -8.92
N LYS A 274 32.33 -0.15 -9.11
CA LYS A 274 32.79 0.45 -10.35
C LYS A 274 32.98 -0.62 -11.41
N LYS A 275 32.44 -0.43 -12.61
CA LYS A 275 32.66 -1.25 -13.79
C LYS A 275 33.06 -0.40 -14.97
N LEU A 276 33.70 -0.99 -15.97
CA LEU A 276 34.20 -0.29 -17.16
C LEU A 276 33.09 0.41 -17.95
N ASP A 277 31.91 -0.17 -17.94
CA ASP A 277 30.72 0.30 -18.65
C ASP A 277 29.77 1.13 -17.78
N GLY A 278 30.21 1.55 -16.59
CA GLY A 278 29.48 2.36 -15.61
C GLY A 278 29.22 1.62 -14.29
N ASN A 279 28.67 2.28 -13.30
CA ASN A 279 28.52 1.74 -11.95
C ASN A 279 27.37 0.77 -11.81
N GLU A 280 27.51 -0.16 -10.88
CA GLU A 280 26.43 -0.96 -10.31
C GLU A 280 26.15 -0.47 -8.88
N TYR A 281 24.89 -0.39 -8.52
CA TYR A 281 24.41 0.14 -7.25
C TYR A 281 23.64 -0.92 -6.49
N HIS A 282 23.94 -1.11 -5.23
CA HIS A 282 23.19 -1.98 -4.34
C HIS A 282 22.66 -1.17 -3.16
N LEU A 283 21.35 -1.11 -2.99
CA LEU A 283 20.74 -0.62 -1.75
C LEU A 283 20.82 -1.76 -0.72
N LEU A 284 21.70 -1.59 0.26
CA LEU A 284 22.04 -2.63 1.24
C LEU A 284 21.06 -2.65 2.42
N ALA A 285 20.70 -1.48 2.92
CA ALA A 285 19.79 -1.32 4.05
C ALA A 285 19.04 0.01 3.96
N GLU A 286 17.87 0.08 4.56
CA GLU A 286 17.06 1.28 4.68
C GLU A 286 16.65 1.55 6.12
N PHE A 287 16.62 2.80 6.51
CA PHE A 287 15.93 3.31 7.67
C PHE A 287 14.69 4.07 7.17
N TYR A 288 13.51 3.56 7.48
CA TYR A 288 12.24 4.13 7.03
C TYR A 288 11.40 4.52 8.22
N TYR A 289 11.00 5.78 8.28
CA TYR A 289 10.15 6.30 9.36
C TYR A 289 8.96 7.06 8.76
N ASP A 290 7.76 6.56 9.00
CA ASP A 290 6.51 7.23 8.62
C ASP A 290 5.81 7.72 9.90
N VAL A 291 5.64 9.03 10.01
CA VAL A 291 4.92 9.67 11.13
C VAL A 291 3.48 9.14 11.24
N ASN A 292 2.87 8.76 10.11
CA ASN A 292 1.50 8.25 10.06
C ASN A 292 1.39 6.73 10.28
N ASP A 293 2.52 6.02 10.44
CA ASP A 293 2.47 4.61 10.85
C ASP A 293 1.83 4.54 12.25
N PRO A 294 0.81 3.73 12.48
CA PRO A 294 0.18 3.56 13.79
C PRO A 294 1.17 3.28 14.93
N LYS A 295 2.29 2.62 14.64
CA LYS A 295 3.35 2.34 15.61
C LYS A 295 4.06 3.61 16.11
N ASN A 296 4.04 4.66 15.32
CA ASN A 296 4.72 5.92 15.62
C ASN A 296 3.79 6.96 16.26
N ASN A 297 2.48 6.67 16.35
CA ASN A 297 1.46 7.51 17.02
C ASN A 297 1.48 8.99 16.61
N GLY A 298 1.84 9.31 15.37
CA GLY A 298 1.95 10.67 14.90
C GLY A 298 3.17 11.45 15.44
N VAL A 299 4.09 10.78 16.12
CA VAL A 299 5.30 11.41 16.66
C VAL A 299 6.27 11.71 15.52
N GLN A 300 6.71 12.97 15.45
CA GLN A 300 7.72 13.39 14.49
C GLN A 300 9.11 12.98 14.95
N LEU A 301 9.91 12.50 14.01
CA LEU A 301 11.30 12.14 14.26
C LEU A 301 12.14 13.44 14.32
N SER A 302 12.95 13.60 15.35
CA SER A 302 13.91 14.68 15.41
C SER A 302 15.09 14.45 14.45
N ASP A 303 15.74 15.51 13.98
CA ASP A 303 16.92 15.40 13.13
C ASP A 303 18.02 14.54 13.76
N LYS A 304 18.17 14.63 15.09
CA LYS A 304 19.13 13.79 15.82
C LYS A 304 18.78 12.31 15.74
N GLU A 305 17.54 11.93 15.97
CA GLU A 305 17.10 10.53 15.91
C GLU A 305 17.24 9.99 14.50
N LEU A 306 16.98 10.80 13.47
CA LEU A 306 17.20 10.44 12.08
C LEU A 306 18.69 10.19 11.80
N VAL A 307 19.57 11.09 12.27
CA VAL A 307 21.04 10.93 12.13
C VAL A 307 21.53 9.71 12.89
N ASP A 308 21.07 9.48 14.11
CA ASP A 308 21.43 8.30 14.91
C ASP A 308 20.95 7.00 14.24
N GLY A 309 19.74 6.98 13.66
CA GLY A 309 19.22 5.88 12.87
C GLY A 309 20.06 5.58 11.63
N ALA A 310 20.40 6.62 10.89
CA ALA A 310 21.23 6.52 9.69
C ALA A 310 22.65 6.00 9.98
N ILE A 311 23.28 6.48 11.07
CA ILE A 311 24.62 6.03 11.47
C ILE A 311 24.62 4.52 11.81
N LYS A 312 23.54 4.00 12.37
CA LYS A 312 23.41 2.55 12.67
C LYS A 312 23.49 1.70 11.41
N LEU A 313 23.00 2.19 10.26
CA LEU A 313 23.10 1.47 8.98
C LEU A 313 24.56 1.22 8.57
N LEU A 314 25.50 2.06 9.02
CA LEU A 314 26.92 1.91 8.72
C LEU A 314 27.59 0.74 9.45
N THR A 315 26.86 0.07 10.34
CA THR A 315 27.23 -1.25 10.88
C THR A 315 26.35 -2.30 10.18
N TYR A 316 26.81 -2.77 9.04
CA TYR A 316 26.06 -3.68 8.19
C TYR A 316 26.60 -5.11 8.36
N HIS A 317 25.75 -6.04 8.79
CA HIS A 317 26.12 -7.45 9.09
C HIS A 317 27.41 -7.60 9.90
N GLY A 318 27.54 -6.82 10.98
CA GLY A 318 28.72 -6.83 11.87
C GLY A 318 29.97 -6.16 11.31
N LYS A 319 29.94 -5.68 10.06
CA LYS A 319 31.06 -4.94 9.43
C LYS A 319 30.83 -3.44 9.60
N ILE A 320 31.83 -2.72 10.12
CA ILE A 320 31.82 -1.26 10.21
C ILE A 320 32.30 -0.69 8.89
N LEU A 321 31.41 -0.02 8.15
CA LEU A 321 31.66 0.44 6.79
C LEU A 321 32.35 1.83 6.79
N LYS A 322 33.18 2.10 5.78
CA LYS A 322 33.75 3.43 5.56
C LYS A 322 32.81 4.29 4.71
N LEU A 323 32.14 5.26 5.33
CA LEU A 323 31.28 6.17 4.61
C LEU A 323 32.09 7.12 3.72
N ALA A 324 31.79 7.12 2.41
CA ALA A 324 32.39 8.06 1.47
C ALA A 324 31.69 9.42 1.48
N LYS A 325 30.34 9.42 1.48
CA LYS A 325 29.53 10.64 1.48
C LYS A 325 28.08 10.36 1.91
N TRP A 326 27.43 11.37 2.47
CA TRP A 326 25.99 11.39 2.73
C TRP A 326 25.31 12.44 1.85
N TYR A 327 24.39 12.00 0.99
CA TYR A 327 23.59 12.87 0.13
C TYR A 327 22.29 13.24 0.84
N THR A 328 21.97 14.53 0.86
CA THR A 328 20.78 15.09 1.52
C THR A 328 20.02 15.98 0.54
N PRO A 329 18.70 16.15 0.69
CA PRO A 329 17.97 17.14 -0.10
C PRO A 329 18.58 18.54 0.06
N HIS A 330 18.54 19.34 -1.00
CA HIS A 330 19.13 20.68 -1.01
C HIS A 330 18.41 21.65 -0.04
N ASP A 331 17.15 21.40 0.27
CA ASP A 331 16.30 22.18 1.17
C ASP A 331 16.36 21.70 2.64
N ALA A 332 16.92 20.52 2.93
CA ALA A 332 17.05 19.96 4.28
C ALA A 332 18.16 20.62 5.11
N ALA A 333 18.08 21.93 5.34
CA ALA A 333 19.12 22.69 6.03
C ALA A 333 19.28 22.28 7.50
N SER A 334 18.20 22.00 8.22
CA SER A 334 18.21 21.56 9.62
C SER A 334 18.93 20.22 9.78
N LEU A 335 18.59 19.24 8.95
CA LEU A 335 19.24 17.93 8.93
C LEU A 335 20.74 18.07 8.66
N ARG A 336 21.15 18.88 7.67
CA ARG A 336 22.57 19.11 7.39
C ARG A 336 23.32 19.78 8.55
N ALA A 337 22.65 20.67 9.26
CA ALA A 337 23.22 21.29 10.46
C ALA A 337 23.41 20.27 11.59
N GLU A 338 22.45 19.33 11.73
CA GLU A 338 22.56 18.25 12.72
C GLU A 338 23.67 17.26 12.35
N ILE A 339 23.77 16.84 11.08
CA ILE A 339 24.85 15.93 10.62
C ILE A 339 26.25 16.51 10.94
N LYS A 340 26.44 17.82 10.82
CA LYS A 340 27.74 18.50 11.13
C LYS A 340 28.14 18.36 12.60
N LYS A 341 27.19 18.18 13.52
CA LYS A 341 27.48 18.00 14.95
C LYS A 341 27.98 16.61 15.28
N HIS A 342 27.69 15.62 14.37
CA HIS A 342 28.03 14.23 14.58
C HIS A 342 29.38 13.87 13.95
N LYS A 343 30.04 12.90 14.59
CA LYS A 343 31.28 12.31 14.09
C LYS A 343 31.09 10.81 13.86
N TYR A 344 31.59 10.31 12.76
CA TYR A 344 31.66 8.90 12.49
C TYR A 344 33.11 8.43 12.42
N ARG A 345 33.49 7.42 13.20
CA ARG A 345 34.88 6.95 13.36
C ARG A 345 35.85 8.11 13.75
N GLY A 346 35.40 9.03 14.59
CA GLY A 346 36.17 10.17 15.06
C GLY A 346 36.31 11.32 14.05
N LYS A 347 35.81 11.19 12.82
CA LYS A 347 35.87 12.21 11.76
C LYS A 347 34.51 12.86 11.52
N PRO A 348 34.45 14.10 11.04
CA PRO A 348 33.23 14.72 10.55
C PRO A 348 32.60 13.89 9.46
N ILE A 349 31.27 13.84 9.43
CA ILE A 349 30.51 13.09 8.40
C ILE A 349 30.54 13.89 7.10
N PRO A 350 31.11 13.37 6.01
CA PRO A 350 31.12 14.06 4.73
C PRO A 350 29.72 14.07 4.13
N GLN A 351 29.22 15.26 3.79
CA GLN A 351 27.86 15.42 3.23
C GLN A 351 27.86 16.31 2.00
N LYS A 352 26.85 16.11 1.12
CA LYS A 352 26.65 16.92 -0.07
C LYS A 352 25.14 17.10 -0.31
N PRO A 353 24.63 18.32 -0.51
CA PRO A 353 23.27 18.52 -0.94
C PRO A 353 23.09 18.02 -2.38
N TYR A 354 21.90 17.50 -2.66
CA TYR A 354 21.50 17.05 -4.00
C TYR A 354 20.24 17.81 -4.43
N THR A 355 20.25 18.34 -5.66
CA THR A 355 19.09 18.93 -6.31
C THR A 355 18.64 18.01 -7.41
N PRO A 356 17.42 17.44 -7.36
CA PRO A 356 16.96 16.48 -8.35
C PRO A 356 16.62 17.14 -9.69
N ASP A 357 16.98 16.47 -10.79
CA ASP A 357 16.35 16.62 -12.09
C ASP A 357 15.40 15.43 -12.29
N VAL A 358 14.18 15.58 -11.78
CA VAL A 358 13.26 14.46 -11.52
C VAL A 358 13.07 13.55 -12.73
N LEU A 359 12.87 14.10 -13.92
CA LEU A 359 12.59 13.30 -15.13
C LEU A 359 13.83 12.56 -15.63
N ASN A 360 14.97 13.25 -15.71
CA ASN A 360 16.24 12.64 -16.10
C ASN A 360 16.67 11.57 -15.09
N ASP A 361 16.55 11.86 -13.80
CA ASP A 361 16.90 10.93 -12.73
C ASP A 361 16.06 9.65 -12.78
N ILE A 362 14.76 9.78 -13.05
CA ILE A 362 13.84 8.65 -13.23
C ILE A 362 14.29 7.78 -14.41
N GLN A 363 14.62 8.39 -15.56
CA GLN A 363 15.04 7.67 -16.74
C GLN A 363 16.34 6.89 -16.51
N GLU A 364 17.28 7.48 -15.82
CA GLU A 364 18.54 6.84 -15.44
C GLU A 364 18.30 5.60 -14.57
N ILE A 365 17.53 5.76 -13.48
CA ILE A 365 17.21 4.64 -12.57
C ILE A 365 16.42 3.54 -13.31
N HIS A 366 15.48 3.92 -14.18
CA HIS A 366 14.76 2.96 -15.01
C HIS A 366 15.71 2.12 -15.89
N THR A 367 16.73 2.79 -16.48
CA THR A 367 17.77 2.13 -17.27
C THR A 367 18.65 1.20 -16.42
N LEU A 368 18.99 1.61 -15.19
CA LEU A 368 19.74 0.77 -14.27
C LEU A 368 18.96 -0.49 -13.86
N PHE A 369 17.65 -0.38 -13.61
CA PHE A 369 16.81 -1.56 -13.36
C PHE A 369 16.74 -2.47 -14.59
N ALA A 370 16.54 -1.91 -15.78
CA ALA A 370 16.46 -2.68 -17.03
C ALA A 370 17.74 -3.49 -17.30
N ASN A 371 18.89 -2.95 -16.90
CA ASN A 371 20.21 -3.58 -17.09
C ASN A 371 20.68 -4.36 -15.85
N SER A 372 19.82 -4.56 -14.84
CA SER A 372 20.13 -5.22 -13.57
C SER A 372 21.33 -4.62 -12.82
N ARG A 373 21.58 -3.32 -13.03
CA ARG A 373 22.69 -2.56 -12.42
C ARG A 373 22.27 -1.78 -11.18
N PHE A 374 20.99 -1.77 -10.85
CA PHE A 374 20.50 -1.37 -9.55
C PHE A 374 19.77 -2.53 -8.90
N LYS A 375 20.24 -2.94 -7.72
CA LYS A 375 19.69 -4.04 -6.94
C LYS A 375 19.34 -3.57 -5.54
N ILE A 376 18.27 -4.12 -5.00
CA ILE A 376 17.72 -3.77 -3.69
C ILE A 376 17.77 -5.01 -2.80
N SER A 377 18.36 -4.89 -1.61
CA SER A 377 18.33 -5.96 -0.61
C SER A 377 16.87 -6.31 -0.25
N LYS A 378 16.58 -7.60 -0.11
CA LYS A 378 15.26 -8.09 0.33
C LYS A 378 14.84 -7.55 1.70
N GLU A 379 15.78 -7.06 2.50
CA GLU A 379 15.51 -6.39 3.77
C GLU A 379 14.91 -4.98 3.59
N CYS A 380 15.10 -4.35 2.42
CA CYS A 380 14.58 -3.03 2.09
C CYS A 380 13.14 -3.12 1.54
N VAL A 381 12.22 -3.55 2.39
CA VAL A 381 10.84 -3.86 1.99
C VAL A 381 10.05 -2.65 1.47
N ASN A 382 10.30 -1.45 2.02
CA ASN A 382 9.64 -0.22 1.57
C ASN A 382 10.13 0.18 0.18
N SER A 383 11.44 0.09 -0.06
CA SER A 383 12.04 0.35 -1.37
C SER A 383 11.49 -0.61 -2.43
N ILE A 384 11.39 -1.91 -2.14
CA ILE A 384 10.80 -2.89 -3.07
C ILE A 384 9.34 -2.54 -3.36
N ALA A 385 8.54 -2.25 -2.35
CA ALA A 385 7.14 -1.89 -2.52
C ALA A 385 6.98 -0.62 -3.36
N GLN A 386 7.81 0.41 -3.12
CA GLN A 386 7.75 1.66 -3.88
C GLN A 386 8.28 1.50 -5.32
N ALA A 387 9.28 0.64 -5.58
CA ALA A 387 9.69 0.30 -6.94
C ALA A 387 8.53 -0.24 -7.78
N GLN A 388 7.63 -0.98 -7.17
CA GLN A 388 6.48 -1.62 -7.82
C GLN A 388 5.24 -0.72 -7.92
N THR A 389 5.18 0.39 -7.16
CA THR A 389 3.99 1.24 -7.05
C THR A 389 4.19 2.69 -7.47
N TYR A 390 5.44 3.16 -7.61
CA TYR A 390 5.74 4.51 -8.06
C TYR A 390 5.28 4.72 -9.49
N ALA A 391 4.34 5.63 -9.71
CA ALA A 391 3.61 5.75 -10.96
C ALA A 391 3.51 7.20 -11.44
N TRP A 392 3.27 7.36 -12.75
CA TRP A 392 2.99 8.66 -13.35
C TRP A 392 1.61 9.18 -12.96
N ASP A 393 1.48 10.51 -12.82
CA ASP A 393 0.19 11.17 -12.63
C ASP A 393 -0.61 11.14 -13.94
N GLU A 394 -1.65 10.30 -14.00
CA GLU A 394 -2.50 10.16 -15.17
C GLU A 394 -3.22 11.48 -15.54
N LYS A 395 -3.55 12.31 -14.54
CA LYS A 395 -4.21 13.60 -14.79
C LYS A 395 -3.26 14.58 -15.47
N ALA A 396 -2.01 14.63 -15.00
CA ALA A 396 -0.97 15.45 -15.60
C ALA A 396 -0.64 14.97 -17.02
N ARG A 397 -0.49 13.64 -17.24
CA ARG A 397 -0.25 13.07 -18.57
C ARG A 397 -1.35 13.37 -19.57
N ASN A 398 -2.62 13.38 -19.13
CA ASN A 398 -3.75 13.80 -19.98
C ASN A 398 -3.71 15.28 -20.34
N GLN A 399 -2.93 16.10 -19.66
CA GLN A 399 -2.67 17.51 -19.93
C GLN A 399 -1.34 17.74 -20.65
N GLY A 400 -0.62 16.67 -21.03
CA GLY A 400 0.67 16.74 -21.72
C GLY A 400 1.86 16.96 -20.78
N GLU A 401 1.68 16.84 -19.45
CA GLU A 401 2.75 16.95 -18.47
C GLU A 401 3.21 15.58 -17.98
N GLU A 402 4.51 15.32 -18.01
CA GLU A 402 5.09 14.14 -17.38
C GLU A 402 5.56 14.49 -15.98
N LYS A 403 4.81 14.05 -14.97
CA LYS A 403 5.24 14.15 -13.58
C LYS A 403 4.80 12.92 -12.78
N PRO A 404 5.60 12.49 -11.77
CA PRO A 404 5.20 11.40 -10.91
C PRO A 404 3.98 11.76 -10.08
N LEU A 405 3.14 10.75 -9.82
CA LEU A 405 2.02 10.87 -8.91
C LEU A 405 2.57 10.95 -7.47
N LYS A 406 2.43 12.08 -6.83
CA LYS A 406 2.74 12.23 -5.41
C LYS A 406 1.58 11.69 -4.59
N THR A 407 1.71 10.48 -4.11
CA THR A 407 0.82 9.90 -3.09
C THR A 407 1.58 9.76 -1.80
N LYS A 408 0.85 9.75 -0.68
CA LYS A 408 1.45 9.86 0.66
C LYS A 408 2.60 8.88 0.97
N ASN A 409 2.82 7.80 0.21
CA ASN A 409 3.80 6.76 0.59
C ASN A 409 4.46 6.05 -0.60
N ASN A 410 4.61 6.65 -1.79
CA ASN A 410 5.18 5.93 -2.93
C ASN A 410 6.34 6.61 -3.67
N ASP A 411 6.79 7.77 -3.24
CA ASP A 411 7.86 8.55 -3.87
C ASP A 411 9.14 8.73 -3.02
N HIS A 412 9.06 8.46 -1.71
CA HIS A 412 10.16 8.73 -0.78
C HIS A 412 11.42 7.87 -1.03
N CYS A 413 11.26 6.56 -1.25
CA CYS A 413 12.38 5.70 -1.60
C CYS A 413 12.96 6.05 -2.97
N PRO A 414 12.17 6.25 -4.05
CA PRO A 414 12.65 6.79 -5.32
C PRO A 414 13.44 8.09 -5.19
N ASP A 415 12.98 9.04 -4.37
CA ASP A 415 13.66 10.31 -4.16
C ASP A 415 15.02 10.12 -3.47
N MET A 416 15.08 9.25 -2.48
CA MET A 416 16.31 8.85 -1.82
C MET A 416 17.28 8.13 -2.79
N TRP A 417 16.81 7.24 -3.69
CA TRP A 417 17.68 6.58 -4.66
C TRP A 417 18.30 7.59 -5.63
N ARG A 418 17.51 8.55 -6.14
CA ARG A 418 18.01 9.59 -7.06
C ARG A 418 19.20 10.32 -6.46
N ALA A 419 19.11 10.73 -5.22
CA ALA A 419 20.21 11.44 -4.56
C ALA A 419 21.48 10.58 -4.40
N ALA A 420 21.35 9.26 -4.10
CA ALA A 420 22.49 8.36 -4.02
C ALA A 420 23.13 8.11 -5.38
N ILE A 421 22.33 7.72 -6.36
CA ILE A 421 22.79 7.25 -7.67
C ILE A 421 23.37 8.41 -8.48
N LEU A 422 22.57 9.46 -8.67
CA LEU A 422 22.98 10.60 -9.50
C LEU A 422 23.98 11.52 -8.80
N GLY A 423 23.86 11.61 -7.46
CA GLY A 423 24.84 12.37 -6.66
C GLY A 423 26.25 11.78 -6.71
N THR A 424 26.38 10.48 -6.92
CA THR A 424 27.69 9.79 -7.02
C THR A 424 28.29 9.80 -8.42
N ARG A 425 27.51 10.10 -9.45
CA ARG A 425 27.95 10.11 -10.85
C ARG A 425 29.20 11.01 -11.07
N SER A 426 29.18 12.23 -10.55
CA SER A 426 30.30 13.17 -10.67
C SER A 426 31.59 12.73 -9.94
N ILE A 427 31.52 11.77 -9.03
CA ILE A 427 32.68 11.25 -8.28
C ILE A 427 33.42 10.20 -9.11
N VAL A 428 32.79 9.61 -10.10
CA VAL A 428 33.30 8.45 -10.86
C VAL A 428 33.69 8.80 -12.28
N ASP A 429 33.03 9.79 -12.88
CA ASP A 429 33.24 10.16 -14.28
C ASP A 429 34.42 11.13 -14.51
N ASN A 430 35.10 11.59 -13.45
CA ASN A 430 36.27 12.42 -13.57
C ASN A 430 37.53 11.70 -13.03
N PRO A 431 38.30 11.03 -13.90
CA PRO A 431 39.54 10.35 -13.48
C PRO A 431 40.65 11.30 -13.02
N PHE A 432 40.45 12.63 -13.15
CA PHE A 432 41.46 13.64 -12.79
C PHE A 432 41.22 14.33 -11.45
N THR A 433 40.22 13.94 -10.64
CA THR A 433 39.98 14.57 -9.33
C THR A 433 40.59 13.81 -8.13
N GLU A 434 41.51 12.88 -8.36
CA GLU A 434 42.26 12.20 -7.26
C GLU A 434 43.49 12.95 -6.73
N SER A 435 43.67 14.23 -7.02
CA SER A 435 44.90 14.94 -6.68
C SER A 435 44.80 16.17 -5.77
N GLU A 436 43.72 16.30 -4.96
CA GLU A 436 43.68 17.38 -3.97
C GLU A 436 44.04 16.97 -2.52
N ASP A 437 44.31 15.72 -2.25
CA ASP A 437 44.71 15.27 -0.88
C ASP A 437 46.19 14.87 -0.75
N THR A 438 47.06 15.26 -1.69
CA THR A 438 48.52 14.91 -1.63
C THR A 438 49.47 16.07 -1.81
N TYR A 439 49.10 17.28 -1.46
CA TYR A 439 50.04 18.40 -1.39
C TYR A 439 50.03 19.07 0.00
N GLU A 440 50.49 18.34 1.02
CA GLU A 440 51.07 18.91 2.22
C GLU A 440 52.11 17.93 2.75
N SER A 441 53.35 18.07 2.26
CA SER A 441 54.58 17.88 3.02
C SER A 441 55.75 17.66 2.09
N TYR A 442 56.19 18.68 1.39
CA TYR A 442 57.62 18.87 1.02
C TYR A 442 57.87 20.39 1.05
N GLN A 443 58.14 20.91 2.22
CA GLN A 443 59.05 22.04 2.35
C GLN A 443 60.29 21.55 3.05
N MET A 444 61.38 21.81 2.33
CA MET A 444 62.72 21.41 2.69
C MET A 444 63.25 22.11 3.95
N GLU A 445 64.05 21.42 4.66
CA GLU A 445 65.48 21.74 4.76
C GLU A 445 66.33 20.61 4.27
#